data_9939967719301c3ea4d21220e6ccba9f
#
_entry.id   9939967719301c3ea4d21220e6ccba9f
#
_cell.length_a   1.000
_cell.length_b   1.000
_cell.length_c   1.000
_cell.angle_alpha   90.00
_cell.angle_beta   90.00
_cell.angle_gamma   90.00
#
_symmetry.space_group_name_H-M   'P 1'
#
loop_
_entity.id
_entity.type
_entity.pdbx_description
1 polymer ?
#
loop_
_entity_poly.entity_id
_entity_poly.type
_entity_poly.pdbx_seq_one_letter_code
_entity_poly.pdbx_strand_id
1 'polypeptide(L)'
;MRPICALAVALLLSFPLAAQKASAPASSTKPKVRAITGFVRLDRATWEKQIAEALVVLRKAQKEFESAGYQVESIRITTQPVGELIAGLSEDDAVALLKKIDDLSAKENFLPNVGPGMLQDTDDPAPMRVLERVLSTLPNIEASSIIADDSGIHWKTIHRTAELVKFVAEHSVRAQGTFNFAATAMLKPLGPFYPGAYHTGAGKQFAIGFEGAGVVAEVFARDKGDADVATTDLTAALTKHARVADGIGNRIAAQTGWEFVGVDPTPAPLGDVSIAAAMENFTGAKFGSSGTLTAARIITAAVKSVPVKQTGYSGLMVPVMEDKLMAQRWSEGTFNVDSLLAYSSVCGTGLDTIPLPGDISIEQMERIYSDVASLAVKWNKPLSARLQPVPGKKAGDTTEYQDPFLFNTVIHAAP
;
A
#
# COMPACT_ATOMS: atom_id res chain seq x y z
N MET A 1 -16.66 -7.30 91.66
CA MET A 1 -15.61 -7.37 90.66
C MET A 1 -16.19 -8.03 89.39
N ARG A 2 -16.46 -7.27 88.38
CA ARG A 2 -16.96 -7.76 87.10
C ARG A 2 -15.85 -7.61 86.03
N PRO A 3 -15.54 -8.60 85.16
CA PRO A 3 -14.58 -8.42 84.14
C PRO A 3 -15.26 -7.79 82.89
N ILE A 4 -14.54 -6.84 82.31
CA ILE A 4 -14.89 -6.14 81.11
C ILE A 4 -14.47 -7.03 79.94
N CYS A 5 -15.44 -7.49 79.08
CA CYS A 5 -15.15 -8.10 77.80
C CYS A 5 -14.85 -7.02 76.77
N ALA A 6 -13.64 -6.98 76.23
CA ALA A 6 -13.26 -6.18 75.06
C ALA A 6 -13.66 -6.92 73.75
N LEU A 7 -14.58 -6.32 73.05
CA LEU A 7 -15.01 -6.79 71.71
C LEU A 7 -14.05 -6.21 70.63
N ALA A 8 -13.22 -7.06 70.02
CA ALA A 8 -12.39 -6.68 68.88
C ALA A 8 -13.21 -6.76 67.63
N VAL A 9 -13.55 -5.63 67.02
CA VAL A 9 -14.18 -5.55 65.66
C VAL A 9 -13.08 -5.65 64.61
N ALA A 10 -13.01 -6.79 63.96
CA ALA A 10 -12.15 -6.97 62.76
C ALA A 10 -12.83 -6.33 61.54
N LEU A 11 -12.31 -5.19 61.08
CA LEU A 11 -12.68 -4.59 59.79
C LEU A 11 -12.09 -5.41 58.66
N LEU A 12 -12.91 -6.23 58.01
CA LEU A 12 -12.57 -6.87 56.72
C LEU A 12 -12.63 -5.82 55.61
N LEU A 13 -11.48 -5.30 55.21
CA LEU A 13 -11.32 -4.51 54.01
C LEU A 13 -11.41 -5.46 52.80
N SER A 14 -12.59 -5.56 52.17
CA SER A 14 -12.78 -6.19 50.87
C SER A 14 -12.22 -5.29 49.77
N PHE A 15 -11.02 -5.57 49.31
CA PHE A 15 -10.53 -5.01 48.05
C PHE A 15 -11.33 -5.63 46.89
N PRO A 16 -11.90 -4.81 45.95
CA PRO A 16 -12.51 -5.37 44.76
C PRO A 16 -11.37 -5.99 43.93
N LEU A 17 -11.43 -7.30 43.76
CA LEU A 17 -10.60 -8.00 42.74
C LEU A 17 -11.01 -7.46 41.39
N ALA A 18 -10.22 -6.56 40.83
CA ALA A 18 -10.40 -6.14 39.45
C ALA A 18 -10.29 -7.41 38.59
N ALA A 19 -11.42 -7.89 38.08
CA ALA A 19 -11.46 -8.99 37.14
C ALA A 19 -10.63 -8.57 35.91
N GLN A 20 -9.42 -9.10 35.83
CA GLN A 20 -8.59 -9.00 34.63
C GLN A 20 -9.41 -9.67 33.54
N LYS A 21 -9.98 -8.85 32.61
CA LYS A 21 -10.63 -9.38 31.40
C LYS A 21 -9.62 -10.30 30.74
N ALA A 22 -9.93 -11.57 30.65
CA ALA A 22 -9.11 -12.52 29.92
C ALA A 22 -8.94 -11.98 28.50
N SER A 23 -7.70 -11.83 28.05
CA SER A 23 -7.43 -11.43 26.68
C SER A 23 -8.12 -12.42 25.74
N ALA A 24 -8.92 -11.92 24.81
CA ALA A 24 -9.57 -12.74 23.80
C ALA A 24 -8.49 -13.55 23.04
N PRO A 25 -8.82 -14.76 22.54
CA PRO A 25 -7.87 -15.55 21.77
C PRO A 25 -7.38 -14.73 20.56
N ALA A 26 -6.08 -14.78 20.29
CA ALA A 26 -5.50 -14.13 19.10
C ALA A 26 -6.20 -14.65 17.83
N SER A 27 -6.32 -13.78 16.80
CA SER A 27 -6.89 -14.14 15.50
C SER A 27 -6.31 -15.47 14.99
N SER A 28 -7.19 -16.36 14.50
CA SER A 28 -6.83 -17.61 13.85
C SER A 28 -6.48 -17.41 12.37
N THR A 29 -6.99 -16.34 11.77
CA THR A 29 -6.80 -15.99 10.36
C THR A 29 -5.34 -15.59 10.11
N LYS A 30 -4.72 -16.23 9.11
CA LYS A 30 -3.39 -15.85 8.66
C LYS A 30 -3.49 -14.81 7.54
N PRO A 31 -2.71 -13.72 7.59
CA PRO A 31 -2.56 -12.85 6.42
C PRO A 31 -1.81 -13.61 5.33
N LYS A 32 -1.98 -13.19 4.08
CA LYS A 32 -1.07 -13.59 3.02
C LYS A 32 0.15 -12.65 3.01
N VAL A 33 1.24 -13.11 2.41
CA VAL A 33 2.37 -12.26 2.04
C VAL A 33 2.06 -11.69 0.67
N ARG A 34 1.60 -10.43 0.62
CA ARG A 34 1.25 -9.72 -0.61
C ARG A 34 2.45 -9.57 -1.53
N ALA A 35 3.62 -9.27 -0.92
CA ALA A 35 4.83 -9.00 -1.66
C ALA A 35 6.10 -9.40 -0.89
N ILE A 36 7.02 -10.03 -1.59
CA ILE A 36 8.44 -10.10 -1.26
C ILE A 36 9.14 -9.22 -2.27
N THR A 37 9.54 -8.01 -1.87
CA THR A 37 10.09 -7.00 -2.77
C THR A 37 11.59 -6.88 -2.59
N GLY A 38 12.35 -7.19 -3.64
CA GLY A 38 13.79 -6.96 -3.71
C GLY A 38 14.10 -5.61 -4.35
N PHE A 39 15.11 -4.94 -3.85
CA PHE A 39 15.64 -3.67 -4.37
C PHE A 39 16.98 -3.93 -5.01
N VAL A 40 17.10 -3.67 -6.30
CA VAL A 40 18.26 -4.07 -7.12
C VAL A 40 18.72 -2.90 -7.98
N ARG A 41 20.01 -2.55 -7.87
CA ARG A 41 20.60 -1.58 -8.80
C ARG A 41 21.13 -2.32 -10.01
N LEU A 42 20.49 -2.14 -11.15
CA LEU A 42 20.83 -2.82 -12.41
C LEU A 42 21.96 -2.08 -13.14
N ASP A 43 22.94 -2.84 -13.61
CA ASP A 43 23.91 -2.43 -14.60
C ASP A 43 23.47 -2.94 -15.98
N ARG A 44 23.42 -2.06 -16.97
CA ARG A 44 22.92 -2.39 -18.32
C ARG A 44 23.66 -3.50 -19.03
N ALA A 45 24.90 -3.76 -18.66
CA ALA A 45 25.69 -4.86 -19.25
C ALA A 45 25.37 -6.22 -18.62
N THR A 46 24.85 -6.25 -17.37
CA THR A 46 24.69 -7.46 -16.58
C THR A 46 23.31 -7.60 -15.91
N TRP A 47 22.34 -6.78 -16.30
CA TRP A 47 21.02 -6.69 -15.66
C TRP A 47 20.28 -8.05 -15.58
N GLU A 48 20.36 -8.89 -16.63
CA GLU A 48 19.71 -10.21 -16.61
C GLU A 48 20.27 -11.10 -15.50
N LYS A 49 21.61 -11.11 -15.36
CA LYS A 49 22.28 -11.85 -14.29
C LYS A 49 21.91 -11.32 -12.91
N GLN A 50 21.86 -9.99 -12.77
CA GLN A 50 21.49 -9.37 -11.49
C GLN A 50 20.05 -9.67 -11.09
N ILE A 51 19.10 -9.68 -12.03
CA ILE A 51 17.72 -10.13 -11.79
C ILE A 51 17.69 -11.61 -11.40
N ALA A 52 18.43 -12.47 -12.11
CA ALA A 52 18.49 -13.89 -11.78
C ALA A 52 19.04 -14.14 -10.36
N GLU A 53 20.10 -13.44 -9.96
CA GLU A 53 20.66 -13.49 -8.60
C GLU A 53 19.64 -13.02 -7.55
N ALA A 54 18.90 -11.95 -7.84
CA ALA A 54 17.84 -11.46 -6.95
C ALA A 54 16.71 -12.49 -6.79
N LEU A 55 16.26 -13.10 -7.88
CA LEU A 55 15.22 -14.12 -7.84
C LEU A 55 15.60 -15.34 -7.01
N VAL A 56 16.88 -15.74 -6.97
CA VAL A 56 17.35 -16.81 -6.08
C VAL A 56 17.05 -16.47 -4.62
N VAL A 57 17.34 -15.24 -4.18
CA VAL A 57 17.12 -14.80 -2.79
C VAL A 57 15.63 -14.68 -2.48
N LEU A 58 14.86 -14.03 -3.37
CA LEU A 58 13.45 -13.79 -3.15
C LEU A 58 12.62 -15.08 -3.17
N ARG A 59 12.95 -16.03 -4.07
CA ARG A 59 12.33 -17.36 -4.10
C ARG A 59 12.70 -18.23 -2.89
N LYS A 60 13.90 -18.03 -2.33
CA LYS A 60 14.25 -18.66 -1.07
C LYS A 60 13.39 -18.14 0.08
N ALA A 61 13.18 -16.82 0.15
CA ALA A 61 12.28 -16.22 1.12
C ALA A 61 10.84 -16.74 0.93
N GLN A 62 10.35 -16.81 -0.31
CA GLN A 62 9.03 -17.37 -0.63
C GLN A 62 8.87 -18.78 -0.06
N LYS A 63 9.82 -19.69 -0.30
CA LYS A 63 9.77 -21.06 0.21
C LYS A 63 9.73 -21.13 1.74
N GLU A 64 10.46 -20.25 2.42
CA GLU A 64 10.43 -20.17 3.89
C GLU A 64 9.04 -19.73 4.40
N PHE A 65 8.40 -18.75 3.76
CA PHE A 65 7.03 -18.34 4.08
C PHE A 65 6.02 -19.46 3.82
N GLU A 66 6.11 -20.11 2.67
CA GLU A 66 5.23 -21.24 2.31
C GLU A 66 5.40 -22.40 3.31
N SER A 67 6.64 -22.71 3.71
CA SER A 67 6.94 -23.72 4.74
C SER A 67 6.37 -23.34 6.12
N ALA A 68 6.28 -22.04 6.43
CA ALA A 68 5.63 -21.53 7.62
C ALA A 68 4.08 -21.47 7.49
N GLY A 69 3.52 -21.91 6.36
CA GLY A 69 2.09 -21.98 6.07
C GLY A 69 1.47 -20.62 5.68
N TYR A 70 2.25 -19.72 5.09
CA TYR A 70 1.75 -18.48 4.48
C TYR A 70 1.64 -18.65 2.96
N GLN A 71 0.58 -18.13 2.37
CA GLN A 71 0.50 -17.96 0.93
C GLN A 71 1.31 -16.71 0.55
N VAL A 72 2.18 -16.83 -0.48
CA VAL A 72 2.90 -15.69 -1.07
C VAL A 72 2.27 -15.38 -2.42
N GLU A 73 1.85 -14.13 -2.63
CA GLU A 73 1.13 -13.75 -3.85
C GLU A 73 2.06 -13.27 -4.95
N SER A 74 3.11 -12.51 -4.60
CA SER A 74 4.01 -11.98 -5.61
C SER A 74 5.46 -11.85 -5.13
N ILE A 75 6.38 -12.10 -6.06
CA ILE A 75 7.77 -11.67 -5.99
C ILE A 75 7.88 -10.39 -6.83
N ARG A 76 8.56 -9.38 -6.28
CA ARG A 76 8.69 -8.06 -6.88
C ARG A 76 10.14 -7.63 -6.91
N ILE A 77 10.55 -6.96 -7.99
CA ILE A 77 11.90 -6.38 -8.13
C ILE A 77 11.76 -4.91 -8.47
N THR A 78 12.26 -4.05 -7.58
CA THR A 78 12.32 -2.60 -7.77
C THR A 78 13.75 -2.22 -8.16
N THR A 79 13.90 -1.53 -9.29
CA THR A 79 15.20 -1.03 -9.76
C THR A 79 15.51 0.36 -9.17
N GLN A 80 16.70 0.90 -9.44
CA GLN A 80 16.97 2.33 -9.26
C GLN A 80 15.99 3.19 -10.08
N PRO A 81 15.88 4.52 -9.80
CA PRO A 81 15.04 5.40 -10.58
C PRO A 81 15.28 5.25 -12.08
N VAL A 82 14.20 5.18 -12.85
CA VAL A 82 14.27 4.88 -14.28
C VAL A 82 15.22 5.83 -15.03
N GLY A 83 15.28 7.11 -14.65
CA GLY A 83 16.20 8.07 -15.25
C GLY A 83 17.68 7.68 -15.11
N GLU A 84 18.06 7.04 -14.00
CA GLU A 84 19.43 6.52 -13.82
C GLU A 84 19.67 5.25 -14.68
N LEU A 85 18.69 4.37 -14.77
CA LEU A 85 18.80 3.13 -15.53
C LEU A 85 18.96 3.40 -17.03
N ILE A 86 18.22 4.38 -17.58
CA ILE A 86 18.20 4.70 -19.01
C ILE A 86 19.13 5.85 -19.39
N ALA A 87 19.92 6.39 -18.45
CA ALA A 87 20.78 7.56 -18.70
C ALA A 87 21.64 7.41 -19.96
N GLY A 88 21.57 8.40 -20.86
CA GLY A 88 22.34 8.42 -22.11
C GLY A 88 21.81 7.51 -23.22
N LEU A 89 20.68 6.82 -23.04
CA LEU A 89 19.98 6.11 -24.11
C LEU A 89 19.06 7.08 -24.87
N SER A 90 18.80 6.76 -26.14
CA SER A 90 17.67 7.33 -26.87
C SER A 90 16.34 6.85 -26.24
N GLU A 91 15.22 7.56 -26.47
CA GLU A 91 13.91 7.10 -26.00
C GLU A 91 13.56 5.70 -26.53
N ASP A 92 13.88 5.39 -27.78
CA ASP A 92 13.63 4.08 -28.39
C ASP A 92 14.47 2.97 -27.75
N ASP A 93 15.75 3.22 -27.49
CA ASP A 93 16.63 2.26 -26.82
C ASP A 93 16.21 2.04 -25.36
N ALA A 94 15.75 3.09 -24.68
CA ALA A 94 15.22 3.02 -23.32
C ALA A 94 13.94 2.15 -23.27
N VAL A 95 12.98 2.39 -24.18
CA VAL A 95 11.77 1.57 -24.31
C VAL A 95 12.14 0.11 -24.64
N ALA A 96 13.10 -0.11 -25.53
CA ALA A 96 13.55 -1.47 -25.90
C ALA A 96 14.19 -2.20 -24.71
N LEU A 97 14.96 -1.51 -23.87
CA LEU A 97 15.51 -2.08 -22.63
C LEU A 97 14.40 -2.46 -21.65
N LEU A 98 13.46 -1.56 -21.39
CA LEU A 98 12.36 -1.80 -20.47
C LEU A 98 11.44 -2.92 -20.96
N LYS A 99 11.23 -3.02 -22.28
CA LYS A 99 10.51 -4.16 -22.87
C LYS A 99 11.21 -5.49 -22.60
N LYS A 100 12.54 -5.57 -22.68
CA LYS A 100 13.26 -6.80 -22.34
C LYS A 100 13.10 -7.18 -20.87
N ILE A 101 13.05 -6.20 -19.97
CA ILE A 101 12.79 -6.42 -18.53
C ILE A 101 11.35 -6.94 -18.34
N ASP A 102 10.38 -6.36 -19.03
CA ASP A 102 8.98 -6.81 -19.03
C ASP A 102 8.84 -8.25 -19.54
N ASP A 103 9.44 -8.56 -20.70
CA ASP A 103 9.44 -9.91 -21.28
C ASP A 103 10.07 -10.94 -20.31
N LEU A 104 11.19 -10.58 -19.64
CA LEU A 104 11.83 -11.44 -18.66
C LEU A 104 10.94 -11.62 -17.41
N SER A 105 10.25 -10.57 -17.00
CA SER A 105 9.37 -10.62 -15.83
C SER A 105 8.20 -11.60 -16.04
N ALA A 106 7.60 -11.59 -17.23
CA ALA A 106 6.56 -12.54 -17.59
C ALA A 106 7.09 -13.98 -17.62
N LYS A 107 8.29 -14.20 -18.17
CA LYS A 107 8.94 -15.51 -18.24
C LYS A 107 9.28 -16.06 -16.86
N GLU A 108 9.82 -15.21 -15.99
CA GLU A 108 10.32 -15.60 -14.67
C GLU A 108 9.30 -15.41 -13.55
N ASN A 109 8.09 -14.96 -13.86
CA ASN A 109 6.99 -14.74 -12.91
C ASN A 109 7.39 -13.84 -11.72
N PHE A 110 7.76 -12.60 -12.02
CA PHE A 110 7.93 -11.52 -11.04
C PHE A 110 7.36 -10.22 -11.57
N LEU A 111 7.06 -9.26 -10.70
CA LEU A 111 6.60 -7.93 -11.08
C LEU A 111 7.77 -6.93 -11.01
N PRO A 112 8.09 -6.23 -12.09
CA PRO A 112 9.14 -5.22 -12.12
C PRO A 112 8.58 -3.82 -11.83
N ASN A 113 9.28 -3.04 -11.01
CA ASN A 113 9.04 -1.62 -10.83
C ASN A 113 10.34 -0.86 -11.14
N VAL A 114 10.27 0.09 -12.05
CA VAL A 114 11.45 0.83 -12.52
C VAL A 114 11.69 2.12 -11.72
N GLY A 115 11.05 2.23 -10.56
CA GLY A 115 11.19 3.38 -9.68
C GLY A 115 10.53 4.65 -10.22
N PRO A 116 10.80 5.81 -9.60
CA PRO A 116 10.20 7.05 -10.01
C PRO A 116 10.83 7.62 -11.28
N GLY A 117 9.96 8.22 -12.12
CA GLY A 117 10.38 8.99 -13.28
C GLY A 117 11.00 10.34 -12.91
N MET A 118 10.49 10.96 -11.84
CA MET A 118 11.04 12.16 -11.20
C MET A 118 10.98 12.00 -9.69
N LEU A 119 12.06 12.40 -8.99
CA LEU A 119 12.14 12.43 -7.53
C LEU A 119 11.90 13.85 -6.99
N GLN A 120 12.21 14.89 -7.80
CA GLN A 120 12.11 16.29 -7.41
C GLN A 120 11.96 17.21 -8.63
N ASP A 121 11.61 18.46 -8.40
CA ASP A 121 11.34 19.46 -9.47
C ASP A 121 12.55 19.85 -10.33
N THR A 122 13.76 19.54 -9.88
CA THR A 122 15.01 19.83 -10.61
C THR A 122 15.42 18.69 -11.55
N ASP A 123 14.75 17.55 -11.50
CA ASP A 123 15.08 16.41 -12.35
C ASP A 123 14.71 16.67 -13.82
N ASP A 124 15.42 15.99 -14.71
CA ASP A 124 15.07 15.95 -16.12
C ASP A 124 13.72 15.22 -16.29
N PRO A 125 12.73 15.82 -16.93
CA PRO A 125 11.45 15.17 -17.20
C PRO A 125 11.48 14.14 -18.35
N ALA A 126 12.58 13.98 -19.08
CA ALA A 126 12.66 13.02 -20.19
C ALA A 126 12.29 11.59 -19.80
N PRO A 127 12.66 11.04 -18.63
CA PRO A 127 12.21 9.72 -18.19
C PRO A 127 10.69 9.57 -18.12
N MET A 128 9.93 10.65 -17.85
CA MET A 128 8.46 10.60 -17.84
C MET A 128 7.91 10.28 -19.23
N ARG A 129 8.50 10.81 -20.32
CA ARG A 129 8.09 10.46 -21.71
C ARG A 129 8.35 9.00 -22.06
N VAL A 130 9.45 8.43 -21.54
CA VAL A 130 9.71 6.99 -21.68
C VAL A 130 8.64 6.19 -20.94
N LEU A 131 8.28 6.60 -19.73
CA LEU A 131 7.22 5.96 -18.94
C LEU A 131 5.84 6.07 -19.60
N GLU A 132 5.50 7.20 -20.24
CA GLU A 132 4.28 7.33 -21.05
C GLU A 132 4.16 6.20 -22.08
N ARG A 133 5.21 5.95 -22.84
CA ARG A 133 5.25 4.88 -23.86
C ARG A 133 5.21 3.48 -23.25
N VAL A 134 5.97 3.26 -22.20
CA VAL A 134 6.11 1.97 -21.53
C VAL A 134 4.81 1.56 -20.85
N LEU A 135 4.24 2.42 -20.03
CA LEU A 135 3.00 2.13 -19.31
C LEU A 135 1.78 2.01 -20.25
N SER A 136 1.84 2.63 -21.43
CA SER A 136 0.79 2.48 -22.44
C SER A 136 0.82 1.14 -23.17
N THR A 137 1.97 0.44 -23.19
CA THR A 137 2.18 -0.72 -24.07
C THR A 137 2.65 -1.99 -23.38
N LEU A 138 3.30 -1.89 -22.23
CA LEU A 138 3.85 -3.03 -21.48
C LEU A 138 2.97 -3.39 -20.30
N PRO A 139 2.61 -4.67 -20.09
CA PRO A 139 1.62 -5.05 -19.09
C PRO A 139 2.15 -5.13 -17.66
N ASN A 140 3.45 -5.41 -17.47
CA ASN A 140 3.97 -5.74 -16.13
C ASN A 140 4.82 -4.64 -15.48
N ILE A 141 5.35 -3.70 -16.28
CA ILE A 141 6.17 -2.59 -15.74
C ILE A 141 5.30 -1.68 -14.88
N GLU A 142 5.76 -1.46 -13.66
CA GLU A 142 5.20 -0.46 -12.77
C GLU A 142 6.19 0.68 -12.51
N ALA A 143 5.68 1.86 -12.23
CA ALA A 143 6.48 3.07 -12.00
C ALA A 143 5.76 4.07 -11.09
N SER A 144 6.48 5.12 -10.68
CA SER A 144 5.92 6.17 -9.83
C SER A 144 6.55 7.54 -10.14
N SER A 145 6.06 8.55 -9.47
CA SER A 145 6.72 9.85 -9.30
C SER A 145 6.66 10.28 -7.83
N ILE A 146 7.61 11.09 -7.37
CA ILE A 146 7.61 11.62 -6.01
C ILE A 146 7.12 13.07 -6.06
N ILE A 147 5.88 13.30 -5.62
CA ILE A 147 5.23 14.62 -5.67
C ILE A 147 5.45 15.46 -4.41
N ALA A 148 5.97 14.86 -3.33
CA ALA A 148 6.44 15.57 -2.14
C ALA A 148 7.38 14.68 -1.32
N ASP A 149 8.37 15.29 -0.68
CA ASP A 149 9.29 14.68 0.28
C ASP A 149 9.66 15.66 1.40
N ASP A 150 10.75 15.39 2.13
CA ASP A 150 11.22 16.25 3.23
C ASP A 150 11.65 17.66 2.74
N SER A 151 11.87 17.86 1.45
CA SER A 151 12.19 19.18 0.86
C SER A 151 10.93 20.02 0.54
N GLY A 152 9.76 19.40 0.55
CA GLY A 152 8.47 20.04 0.29
C GLY A 152 7.68 19.43 -0.85
N ILE A 153 6.76 20.20 -1.41
CA ILE A 153 5.89 19.79 -2.53
C ILE A 153 6.58 20.08 -3.85
N HIS A 154 6.57 19.11 -4.76
CA HIS A 154 7.21 19.16 -6.06
C HIS A 154 6.18 19.53 -7.15
N TRP A 155 5.96 20.82 -7.34
CA TRP A 155 4.89 21.34 -8.20
C TRP A 155 5.06 21.01 -9.68
N LYS A 156 6.31 21.02 -10.19
CA LYS A 156 6.59 20.61 -11.57
C LYS A 156 6.40 19.12 -11.77
N THR A 157 6.79 18.33 -10.77
CA THR A 157 6.58 16.89 -10.78
C THR A 157 5.09 16.54 -10.75
N ILE A 158 4.27 17.28 -9.98
CA ILE A 158 2.80 17.15 -10.00
C ILE A 158 2.26 17.38 -11.42
N HIS A 159 2.67 18.46 -12.07
CA HIS A 159 2.25 18.75 -13.45
C HIS A 159 2.62 17.62 -14.41
N ARG A 160 3.89 17.19 -14.42
CA ARG A 160 4.35 16.09 -15.28
C ARG A 160 3.67 14.76 -14.97
N THR A 161 3.32 14.51 -13.72
CA THR A 161 2.56 13.34 -13.30
C THR A 161 1.14 13.37 -13.88
N ALA A 162 0.46 14.51 -13.85
CA ALA A 162 -0.87 14.65 -14.44
C ALA A 162 -0.85 14.47 -15.96
N GLU A 163 0.14 15.04 -16.65
CA GLU A 163 0.36 14.84 -18.08
C GLU A 163 0.57 13.35 -18.42
N LEU A 164 1.47 12.67 -17.69
CA LEU A 164 1.75 11.24 -17.88
C LEU A 164 0.48 10.39 -17.71
N VAL A 165 -0.25 10.59 -16.60
CA VAL A 165 -1.45 9.80 -16.32
C VAL A 165 -2.52 10.03 -17.38
N LYS A 166 -2.69 11.27 -17.85
CA LYS A 166 -3.61 11.60 -18.95
C LYS A 166 -3.19 10.88 -20.23
N PHE A 167 -1.91 10.96 -20.61
CA PHE A 167 -1.38 10.29 -21.77
C PHE A 167 -1.58 8.77 -21.71
N VAL A 168 -1.19 8.14 -20.61
CA VAL A 168 -1.32 6.69 -20.41
C VAL A 168 -2.78 6.25 -20.48
N ALA A 169 -3.69 7.02 -19.86
CA ALA A 169 -5.12 6.74 -19.95
C ALA A 169 -5.62 6.71 -21.40
N GLU A 170 -5.20 7.67 -22.23
CA GLU A 170 -5.63 7.81 -23.61
C GLU A 170 -4.98 6.81 -24.57
N HIS A 171 -3.78 6.27 -24.23
CA HIS A 171 -2.98 5.44 -25.15
C HIS A 171 -2.83 3.99 -24.71
N SER A 172 -3.25 3.61 -23.49
CA SER A 172 -3.29 2.22 -23.07
C SER A 172 -4.66 1.59 -23.30
N VAL A 173 -4.68 0.27 -23.52
CA VAL A 173 -5.94 -0.46 -23.73
C VAL A 173 -6.84 -0.29 -22.51
N ARG A 174 -8.00 0.34 -22.67
CA ARG A 174 -8.99 0.61 -21.61
C ARG A 174 -8.40 1.36 -20.41
N ALA A 175 -7.45 2.24 -20.63
CA ALA A 175 -6.73 2.97 -19.60
C ALA A 175 -5.98 2.09 -18.57
N GLN A 176 -5.76 0.80 -18.87
CA GLN A 176 -5.17 -0.17 -17.94
C GLN A 176 -3.80 0.24 -17.41
N GLY A 177 -2.98 0.90 -18.25
CA GLY A 177 -1.63 1.34 -17.85
C GLY A 177 -1.62 2.32 -16.67
N THR A 178 -2.72 3.02 -16.39
CA THR A 178 -2.82 3.92 -15.23
C THR A 178 -2.84 3.16 -13.90
N PHE A 179 -3.23 1.89 -13.89
CA PHE A 179 -3.16 1.02 -12.72
C PHE A 179 -1.72 0.77 -12.27
N ASN A 180 -0.79 0.77 -13.22
CA ASN A 180 0.62 0.48 -12.98
C ASN A 180 1.45 1.72 -12.58
N PHE A 181 0.79 2.85 -12.26
CA PHE A 181 1.46 4.09 -11.91
C PHE A 181 0.86 4.74 -10.65
N ALA A 182 1.72 5.28 -9.78
CA ALA A 182 1.29 6.08 -8.63
C ALA A 182 2.15 7.33 -8.44
N ALA A 183 1.50 8.44 -8.10
CA ALA A 183 2.17 9.57 -7.45
C ALA A 183 2.35 9.26 -5.97
N THR A 184 3.53 9.53 -5.40
CA THR A 184 3.84 9.31 -3.98
C THR A 184 4.27 10.59 -3.29
N ALA A 185 3.82 10.79 -2.07
CA ALA A 185 4.16 11.92 -1.22
C ALA A 185 4.66 11.42 0.13
N MET A 186 5.80 11.93 0.62
CA MET A 186 6.42 11.59 1.90
C MET A 186 6.71 10.08 2.09
N LEU A 187 6.56 9.25 1.05
CA LEU A 187 6.90 7.83 1.11
C LEU A 187 8.42 7.68 1.14
N LYS A 188 8.93 6.97 2.13
CA LYS A 188 10.36 6.69 2.24
C LYS A 188 10.74 5.53 1.31
N PRO A 189 12.02 5.46 0.86
CA PRO A 189 12.48 4.34 0.03
C PRO A 189 12.34 3.00 0.74
N LEU A 190 12.41 1.91 -0.03
CA LEU A 190 12.44 0.52 0.43
C LEU A 190 11.11 0.01 0.99
N GLY A 191 9.98 0.60 0.61
CA GLY A 191 8.65 0.06 0.87
C GLY A 191 8.30 -1.09 -0.09
N PRO A 192 7.57 -2.15 0.35
CA PRO A 192 7.30 -3.32 -0.48
C PRO A 192 6.12 -3.17 -1.44
N PHE A 193 5.27 -2.15 -1.27
CA PHE A 193 4.03 -2.02 -2.04
C PHE A 193 4.21 -1.23 -3.34
N TYR A 194 3.63 -1.74 -4.41
CA TYR A 194 3.62 -1.20 -5.75
C TYR A 194 2.35 -0.37 -6.02
N PRO A 195 2.43 0.57 -6.97
CA PRO A 195 3.58 1.04 -7.75
C PRO A 195 4.55 1.99 -7.01
N GLY A 196 4.27 2.39 -5.78
CA GLY A 196 5.02 3.42 -5.04
C GLY A 196 6.41 3.01 -4.55
N ALA A 197 6.80 1.73 -4.64
CA ALA A 197 8.10 1.26 -4.19
C ALA A 197 9.25 1.89 -4.97
N TYR A 198 10.32 2.30 -4.28
CA TYR A 198 11.54 2.82 -4.91
C TYR A 198 12.76 2.67 -4.00
N HIS A 199 13.94 2.82 -4.57
CA HIS A 199 15.21 2.97 -3.85
C HIS A 199 16.21 3.81 -4.66
N THR A 200 17.15 4.41 -3.97
CA THR A 200 18.25 5.19 -4.57
C THR A 200 19.63 4.63 -4.20
N GLY A 201 19.65 3.52 -3.44
CA GLY A 201 20.87 2.90 -2.91
C GLY A 201 21.55 1.93 -3.86
N ALA A 202 22.50 1.18 -3.29
CA ALA A 202 23.29 0.18 -4.04
C ALA A 202 22.52 -1.11 -4.40
N GLY A 203 21.34 -1.33 -3.82
CA GLY A 203 20.57 -2.55 -3.99
C GLY A 203 20.97 -3.67 -3.03
N LYS A 204 20.52 -4.91 -3.33
CA LYS A 204 20.67 -6.11 -2.47
C LYS A 204 19.94 -5.97 -1.12
N GLN A 205 18.76 -5.40 -1.17
CA GLN A 205 17.87 -5.23 -0.03
C GLN A 205 16.52 -5.87 -0.35
N PHE A 206 15.75 -6.24 0.68
CA PHE A 206 14.38 -6.73 0.48
C PHE A 206 13.47 -6.39 1.65
N ALA A 207 12.18 -6.28 1.36
CA ALA A 207 11.10 -5.99 2.30
C ALA A 207 9.93 -6.96 2.11
N ILE A 208 9.09 -7.09 3.14
CA ILE A 208 7.89 -7.94 3.15
C ILE A 208 6.66 -7.07 3.35
N GLY A 209 5.63 -7.25 2.53
CA GLY A 209 4.32 -6.62 2.70
C GLY A 209 3.22 -7.66 2.90
N PHE A 210 2.23 -7.35 3.76
CA PHE A 210 1.10 -8.23 4.04
C PHE A 210 -0.16 -7.88 3.25
N GLU A 211 -1.03 -8.89 3.08
CA GLU A 211 -2.44 -8.78 2.77
C GLU A 211 -3.21 -9.34 3.97
N GLY A 212 -3.73 -8.45 4.79
CA GLY A 212 -4.22 -8.83 6.12
C GLY A 212 -5.64 -8.38 6.45
N ALA A 213 -6.47 -7.97 5.47
CA ALA A 213 -7.84 -7.53 5.73
C ALA A 213 -8.69 -8.59 6.45
N GLY A 214 -8.42 -9.89 6.20
CA GLY A 214 -9.06 -10.99 6.93
C GLY A 214 -8.77 -11.00 8.43
N VAL A 215 -7.55 -10.62 8.85
CA VAL A 215 -7.20 -10.48 10.28
C VAL A 215 -7.99 -9.34 10.91
N VAL A 216 -8.12 -8.21 10.21
CA VAL A 216 -8.95 -7.09 10.66
C VAL A 216 -10.42 -7.51 10.79
N ALA A 217 -10.94 -8.22 9.78
CA ALA A 217 -12.33 -8.68 9.76
C ALA A 217 -12.65 -9.58 10.97
N GLU A 218 -11.77 -10.52 11.33
CA GLU A 218 -11.95 -11.41 12.48
C GLU A 218 -11.96 -10.61 13.80
N VAL A 219 -10.99 -9.69 13.99
CA VAL A 219 -10.91 -8.88 15.21
C VAL A 219 -12.11 -7.94 15.33
N PHE A 220 -12.46 -7.23 14.27
CA PHE A 220 -13.56 -6.27 14.26
C PHE A 220 -14.95 -6.92 14.41
N ALA A 221 -15.12 -8.15 13.93
CA ALA A 221 -16.36 -8.91 14.14
C ALA A 221 -16.55 -9.30 15.61
N ARG A 222 -15.45 -9.54 16.34
CA ARG A 222 -15.48 -9.90 17.76
C ARG A 222 -15.64 -8.68 18.67
N ASP A 223 -14.89 -7.60 18.39
CA ASP A 223 -14.71 -6.46 19.28
C ASP A 223 -15.59 -5.26 18.88
N LYS A 224 -16.77 -5.53 18.35
CA LYS A 224 -17.70 -4.53 17.80
C LYS A 224 -17.90 -3.33 18.72
N GLY A 225 -17.60 -2.13 18.21
CA GLY A 225 -17.85 -0.87 18.90
C GLY A 225 -16.90 -0.52 20.05
N ASP A 226 -16.01 -1.43 20.48
CA ASP A 226 -15.01 -1.16 21.53
C ASP A 226 -13.66 -0.82 20.86
N ALA A 227 -13.38 0.47 20.71
CA ALA A 227 -12.20 0.97 20.00
C ALA A 227 -10.87 0.58 20.67
N ASP A 228 -10.80 0.59 22.01
CA ASP A 228 -9.57 0.31 22.75
C ASP A 228 -9.26 -1.19 22.73
N VAL A 229 -10.27 -2.03 22.93
CA VAL A 229 -10.14 -3.48 22.83
C VAL A 229 -9.75 -3.86 21.40
N ALA A 230 -10.44 -3.35 20.38
CA ALA A 230 -10.15 -3.63 18.98
C ALA A 230 -8.73 -3.20 18.59
N THR A 231 -8.25 -2.03 19.04
CA THR A 231 -6.87 -1.57 18.78
C THR A 231 -5.85 -2.52 19.40
N THR A 232 -6.07 -2.94 20.66
CA THR A 232 -5.17 -3.84 21.39
C THR A 232 -5.12 -5.21 20.76
N ASP A 233 -6.27 -5.81 20.47
CA ASP A 233 -6.37 -7.14 19.92
C ASP A 233 -5.89 -7.21 18.48
N LEU A 234 -6.15 -6.18 17.67
CA LEU A 234 -5.60 -6.08 16.31
C LEU A 234 -4.08 -5.93 16.32
N THR A 235 -3.54 -5.12 17.24
CA THR A 235 -2.07 -5.01 17.41
C THR A 235 -1.46 -6.37 17.75
N ALA A 236 -2.07 -7.11 18.68
CA ALA A 236 -1.59 -8.44 19.06
C ALA A 236 -1.66 -9.45 17.90
N ALA A 237 -2.77 -9.44 17.14
CA ALA A 237 -2.96 -10.31 15.98
C ALA A 237 -1.94 -10.03 14.88
N LEU A 238 -1.75 -8.76 14.50
CA LEU A 238 -0.76 -8.36 13.51
C LEU A 238 0.67 -8.65 13.98
N THR A 239 0.99 -8.40 15.24
CA THR A 239 2.31 -8.66 15.84
C THR A 239 2.70 -10.12 15.72
N LYS A 240 1.77 -11.05 15.96
CA LYS A 240 2.02 -12.49 15.83
C LYS A 240 2.59 -12.83 14.46
N HIS A 241 2.01 -12.31 13.39
CA HIS A 241 2.41 -12.59 12.02
C HIS A 241 3.65 -11.78 11.59
N ALA A 242 3.73 -10.52 12.00
CA ALA A 242 4.85 -9.66 11.68
C ALA A 242 6.16 -10.18 12.30
N ARG A 243 6.14 -10.74 13.52
CA ARG A 243 7.32 -11.39 14.12
C ARG A 243 7.78 -12.62 13.35
N VAL A 244 6.85 -13.41 12.79
CA VAL A 244 7.25 -14.54 11.94
C VAL A 244 7.93 -14.02 10.68
N ALA A 245 7.37 -12.99 10.04
CA ALA A 245 7.97 -12.38 8.85
C ALA A 245 9.35 -11.77 9.15
N ASP A 246 9.48 -11.05 10.27
CA ASP A 246 10.74 -10.47 10.72
C ASP A 246 11.80 -11.58 10.96
N GLY A 247 11.42 -12.67 11.62
CA GLY A 247 12.29 -13.82 11.84
C GLY A 247 12.75 -14.50 10.54
N ILE A 248 11.85 -14.68 9.56
CA ILE A 248 12.19 -15.22 8.24
C ILE A 248 13.10 -14.24 7.51
N GLY A 249 12.76 -12.96 7.46
CA GLY A 249 13.56 -11.93 6.80
C GLY A 249 15.00 -11.88 7.32
N ASN A 250 15.19 -11.88 8.64
CA ASN A 250 16.52 -11.87 9.26
C ASN A 250 17.32 -13.15 8.96
N ARG A 251 16.68 -14.33 8.91
CA ARG A 251 17.37 -15.59 8.51
C ARG A 251 17.84 -15.55 7.07
N ILE A 252 16.98 -15.09 6.15
CA ILE A 252 17.35 -14.95 4.73
C ILE A 252 18.49 -13.96 4.58
N ALA A 253 18.45 -12.82 5.26
CA ALA A 253 19.55 -11.84 5.26
C ALA A 253 20.87 -12.47 5.70
N ALA A 254 20.89 -13.18 6.82
CA ALA A 254 22.08 -13.85 7.34
C ALA A 254 22.65 -14.92 6.38
N GLN A 255 21.79 -15.62 5.64
CA GLN A 255 22.18 -16.69 4.72
C GLN A 255 22.61 -16.20 3.34
N THR A 256 22.21 -15.00 2.92
CA THR A 256 22.40 -14.51 1.55
C THR A 256 23.29 -13.29 1.45
N GLY A 257 23.54 -12.61 2.57
CA GLY A 257 24.23 -11.32 2.59
C GLY A 257 23.39 -10.13 2.05
N TRP A 258 22.10 -10.36 1.79
CA TRP A 258 21.15 -9.26 1.49
C TRP A 258 20.71 -8.60 2.79
N GLU A 259 20.38 -7.31 2.72
CA GLU A 259 19.82 -6.59 3.86
C GLU A 259 18.30 -6.78 3.90
N PHE A 260 17.76 -7.26 5.03
CA PHE A 260 16.33 -7.22 5.32
C PHE A 260 15.98 -5.85 5.90
N VAL A 261 15.14 -5.08 5.18
CA VAL A 261 14.81 -3.71 5.57
C VAL A 261 13.57 -3.59 6.45
N GLY A 262 12.76 -4.65 6.54
CA GLY A 262 11.64 -4.70 7.47
C GLY A 262 10.34 -5.24 6.86
N VAL A 263 9.29 -5.13 7.65
CA VAL A 263 7.92 -5.56 7.30
C VAL A 263 7.04 -4.32 7.16
N ASP A 264 6.20 -4.32 6.15
CA ASP A 264 5.02 -3.43 6.11
C ASP A 264 3.80 -4.27 6.54
N PRO A 265 3.33 -4.12 7.79
CA PRO A 265 2.21 -4.91 8.32
C PRO A 265 0.84 -4.34 7.93
N THR A 266 0.78 -3.47 6.94
CA THR A 266 -0.46 -2.95 6.37
C THR A 266 -1.42 -4.10 6.03
N PRO A 267 -2.66 -4.10 6.53
CA PRO A 267 -3.64 -5.11 6.21
C PRO A 267 -4.32 -4.80 4.87
N ALA A 268 -3.55 -4.86 3.77
CA ALA A 268 -4.08 -4.60 2.44
C ALA A 268 -5.26 -5.54 2.14
N PRO A 269 -6.36 -5.05 1.53
CA PRO A 269 -7.45 -5.86 1.03
C PRO A 269 -7.14 -6.38 -0.38
N LEU A 270 -7.82 -7.45 -0.78
CA LEU A 270 -7.91 -7.87 -2.17
C LEU A 270 -9.19 -8.68 -2.41
N GLY A 271 -9.93 -8.30 -3.45
CA GLY A 271 -11.08 -9.06 -3.91
C GLY A 271 -12.22 -9.10 -2.90
N ASP A 272 -12.64 -10.32 -2.53
CA ASP A 272 -13.72 -10.55 -1.58
C ASP A 272 -13.27 -10.39 -0.11
N VAL A 273 -11.98 -10.34 0.17
CA VAL A 273 -11.45 -10.08 1.52
C VAL A 273 -11.39 -8.56 1.74
N SER A 274 -12.56 -8.00 2.06
CA SER A 274 -12.82 -6.58 2.08
C SER A 274 -12.49 -5.91 3.41
N ILE A 275 -11.68 -4.85 3.34
CA ILE A 275 -11.44 -3.98 4.50
C ILE A 275 -12.66 -3.09 4.80
N ALA A 276 -13.42 -2.70 3.76
CA ALA A 276 -14.67 -1.97 3.95
C ALA A 276 -15.68 -2.81 4.74
N ALA A 277 -15.82 -4.12 4.41
CA ALA A 277 -16.70 -5.02 5.15
C ALA A 277 -16.29 -5.18 6.62
N ALA A 278 -14.99 -5.26 6.89
CA ALA A 278 -14.47 -5.31 8.26
C ALA A 278 -14.87 -4.03 9.05
N MET A 279 -14.70 -2.86 8.42
CA MET A 279 -15.05 -1.58 9.06
C MET A 279 -16.56 -1.44 9.28
N GLU A 280 -17.40 -1.89 8.34
CA GLU A 280 -18.86 -1.92 8.49
C GLU A 280 -19.29 -2.84 9.64
N ASN A 281 -18.69 -4.01 9.76
CA ASN A 281 -18.96 -4.92 10.87
C ASN A 281 -18.61 -4.31 12.23
N PHE A 282 -17.54 -3.52 12.31
CA PHE A 282 -17.15 -2.84 13.53
C PHE A 282 -18.07 -1.69 13.90
N THR A 283 -18.40 -0.84 12.92
CA THR A 283 -19.18 0.40 13.13
C THR A 283 -20.68 0.17 13.17
N GLY A 284 -21.18 -0.90 12.56
CA GLY A 284 -22.60 -1.14 12.33
C GLY A 284 -23.21 -0.23 11.26
N ALA A 285 -22.39 0.48 10.46
CA ALA A 285 -22.82 1.43 9.43
C ALA A 285 -22.04 1.21 8.13
N LYS A 286 -22.60 1.66 7.00
CA LYS A 286 -21.94 1.57 5.69
C LYS A 286 -20.62 2.35 5.68
N PHE A 287 -19.61 1.80 4.99
CA PHE A 287 -18.38 2.53 4.70
C PHE A 287 -18.70 3.86 4.02
N GLY A 288 -18.09 4.93 4.48
CA GLY A 288 -18.43 6.30 4.08
C GLY A 288 -19.31 7.04 5.08
N SER A 289 -20.01 6.33 5.98
CA SER A 289 -20.80 6.93 7.04
C SER A 289 -19.95 7.38 8.23
N SER A 290 -20.54 8.14 9.16
CA SER A 290 -19.92 8.47 10.45
C SER A 290 -19.45 7.20 11.16
N GLY A 291 -18.23 7.23 11.70
CA GLY A 291 -17.54 6.06 12.28
C GLY A 291 -16.45 5.48 11.38
N THR A 292 -16.52 5.64 10.05
CA THR A 292 -15.50 5.17 9.10
C THR A 292 -14.12 5.73 9.43
N LEU A 293 -13.99 7.03 9.70
CA LEU A 293 -12.73 7.67 10.08
C LEU A 293 -12.18 7.09 11.40
N THR A 294 -13.05 6.80 12.37
CA THR A 294 -12.65 6.17 13.64
C THR A 294 -12.11 4.76 13.41
N ALA A 295 -12.79 3.95 12.63
CA ALA A 295 -12.33 2.60 12.28
C ALA A 295 -11.00 2.63 11.52
N ALA A 296 -10.82 3.57 10.60
CA ALA A 296 -9.55 3.79 9.88
C ALA A 296 -8.40 4.13 10.84
N ARG A 297 -8.66 5.00 11.84
CA ARG A 297 -7.69 5.34 12.91
C ARG A 297 -7.31 4.13 13.74
N ILE A 298 -8.27 3.30 14.15
CA ILE A 298 -8.03 2.08 14.95
C ILE A 298 -7.07 1.16 14.20
N ILE A 299 -7.34 0.86 12.93
CA ILE A 299 -6.49 -0.02 12.11
C ILE A 299 -5.08 0.57 12.00
N THR A 300 -4.95 1.84 11.65
CA THR A 300 -3.63 2.48 11.50
C THR A 300 -2.87 2.53 12.83
N ALA A 301 -3.53 2.82 13.94
CA ALA A 301 -2.92 2.81 15.26
C ALA A 301 -2.40 1.41 15.64
N ALA A 302 -3.18 0.37 15.36
CA ALA A 302 -2.77 -1.00 15.60
C ALA A 302 -1.55 -1.38 14.76
N VAL A 303 -1.55 -1.06 13.45
CA VAL A 303 -0.42 -1.30 12.54
C VAL A 303 0.85 -0.59 13.02
N LYS A 304 0.75 0.69 13.37
CA LYS A 304 1.90 1.48 13.88
C LYS A 304 2.46 0.94 15.21
N SER A 305 1.63 0.25 16.00
CA SER A 305 2.03 -0.33 17.29
C SER A 305 2.69 -1.71 17.17
N VAL A 306 2.78 -2.29 15.99
CA VAL A 306 3.43 -3.60 15.76
C VAL A 306 4.94 -3.48 16.02
N PRO A 307 5.53 -4.23 16.98
CA PRO A 307 6.92 -4.03 17.42
C PRO A 307 7.92 -4.84 16.58
N VAL A 308 8.01 -4.51 15.28
CA VAL A 308 9.04 -5.00 14.35
C VAL A 308 9.66 -3.81 13.60
N LYS A 309 10.75 -4.02 12.90
CA LYS A 309 11.28 -3.00 11.98
C LYS A 309 10.27 -2.79 10.86
N GLN A 310 9.56 -1.67 10.90
CA GLN A 310 8.54 -1.32 9.91
C GLN A 310 9.14 -0.54 8.74
N THR A 311 8.56 -0.72 7.54
CA THR A 311 8.88 0.02 6.33
C THR A 311 7.61 0.33 5.54
N GLY A 312 7.72 1.09 4.45
CA GLY A 312 6.59 1.39 3.55
C GLY A 312 5.53 2.29 4.16
N TYR A 313 4.28 2.01 3.88
CA TYR A 313 3.15 2.81 4.35
C TYR A 313 2.82 2.56 5.83
N SER A 314 2.81 1.31 6.24
CA SER A 314 2.49 0.87 7.60
C SER A 314 1.23 1.53 8.15
N GLY A 315 0.08 1.29 7.50
CA GLY A 315 -1.21 1.85 7.87
C GLY A 315 -2.36 1.23 7.09
N LEU A 316 -3.58 1.78 7.21
CA LEU A 316 -4.74 1.29 6.46
C LEU A 316 -4.60 1.62 4.96
N MET A 317 -4.96 0.68 4.09
CA MET A 317 -5.20 0.86 2.66
C MET A 317 -6.69 0.85 2.33
N VAL A 318 -7.11 1.77 1.45
CA VAL A 318 -8.51 1.92 1.01
C VAL A 318 -8.60 2.04 -0.52
N PRO A 319 -8.23 0.99 -1.26
CA PRO A 319 -8.26 1.00 -2.73
C PRO A 319 -9.69 0.83 -3.23
N VAL A 320 -10.21 1.84 -3.93
CA VAL A 320 -11.64 1.90 -4.33
C VAL A 320 -12.03 0.71 -5.21
N MET A 321 -11.18 0.35 -6.18
CA MET A 321 -11.53 -0.71 -7.14
C MET A 321 -10.89 -2.08 -6.84
N GLU A 322 -9.99 -2.22 -5.85
CA GLU A 322 -9.41 -3.53 -5.50
C GLU A 322 -10.16 -4.23 -4.35
N ASP A 323 -11.06 -3.53 -3.67
CA ASP A 323 -11.93 -4.05 -2.62
C ASP A 323 -13.38 -4.07 -3.12
N LYS A 324 -13.97 -5.24 -3.25
CA LYS A 324 -15.28 -5.44 -3.87
C LYS A 324 -16.40 -4.61 -3.20
N LEU A 325 -16.44 -4.61 -1.85
CA LEU A 325 -17.47 -3.84 -1.16
C LEU A 325 -17.21 -2.34 -1.24
N MET A 326 -15.95 -1.93 -1.26
CA MET A 326 -15.59 -0.52 -1.43
C MET A 326 -16.02 -0.01 -2.81
N ALA A 327 -15.79 -0.77 -3.88
CA ALA A 327 -16.27 -0.45 -5.22
C ALA A 327 -17.81 -0.34 -5.27
N GLN A 328 -18.52 -1.23 -4.56
CA GLN A 328 -19.97 -1.14 -4.41
C GLN A 328 -20.39 0.13 -3.67
N ARG A 329 -19.77 0.46 -2.54
CA ARG A 329 -20.06 1.66 -1.75
C ARG A 329 -19.76 2.95 -2.50
N TRP A 330 -18.69 2.93 -3.29
CA TRP A 330 -18.39 4.01 -4.22
C TRP A 330 -19.53 4.20 -5.24
N SER A 331 -19.99 3.12 -5.89
CA SER A 331 -21.14 3.17 -6.81
C SER A 331 -22.42 3.66 -6.15
N GLU A 332 -22.61 3.36 -4.86
CA GLU A 332 -23.76 3.86 -4.07
C GLU A 332 -23.62 5.34 -3.67
N GLY A 333 -22.46 5.96 -3.90
CA GLY A 333 -22.20 7.36 -3.54
C GLY A 333 -22.07 7.60 -2.04
N THR A 334 -21.75 6.58 -1.23
CA THR A 334 -21.61 6.74 0.24
C THR A 334 -20.36 7.51 0.63
N PHE A 335 -19.38 7.61 -0.25
CA PHE A 335 -18.15 8.38 -0.09
C PHE A 335 -17.62 8.83 -1.47
N ASN A 336 -16.69 9.77 -1.47
CA ASN A 336 -16.07 10.38 -2.65
C ASN A 336 -14.58 10.67 -2.38
N VAL A 337 -13.91 11.38 -3.30
CA VAL A 337 -12.50 11.78 -3.17
C VAL A 337 -12.26 12.60 -1.90
N ASP A 338 -13.13 13.57 -1.57
CA ASP A 338 -12.98 14.39 -0.36
C ASP A 338 -13.07 13.55 0.91
N SER A 339 -13.98 12.56 0.93
CA SER A 339 -14.09 11.61 2.03
C SER A 339 -12.79 10.81 2.20
N LEU A 340 -12.20 10.33 1.10
CA LEU A 340 -10.92 9.60 1.11
C LEU A 340 -9.75 10.49 1.56
N LEU A 341 -9.70 11.75 1.15
CA LEU A 341 -8.73 12.72 1.67
C LEU A 341 -8.90 12.93 3.17
N ALA A 342 -10.14 13.06 3.66
CA ALA A 342 -10.40 13.13 5.10
C ALA A 342 -9.92 11.85 5.82
N TYR A 343 -10.20 10.66 5.30
CA TYR A 343 -9.70 9.39 5.86
C TYR A 343 -8.17 9.30 5.77
N SER A 344 -7.57 9.88 4.73
CA SER A 344 -6.11 9.94 4.56
C SER A 344 -5.40 10.71 5.67
N SER A 345 -6.11 11.54 6.45
CA SER A 345 -5.55 12.14 7.66
C SER A 345 -5.17 11.10 8.73
N VAL A 346 -5.84 9.96 8.76
CA VAL A 346 -5.66 8.88 9.75
C VAL A 346 -5.29 7.52 9.13
N CYS A 347 -5.48 7.30 7.82
CA CYS A 347 -5.09 6.07 7.12
C CYS A 347 -3.61 6.08 6.72
N GLY A 348 -3.15 5.05 5.98
CA GLY A 348 -1.74 4.85 5.62
C GLY A 348 -1.38 5.13 4.18
N THR A 349 -2.33 5.22 3.23
CA THR A 349 -1.99 5.16 1.79
C THR A 349 -2.49 6.29 0.92
N GLY A 350 -3.53 7.05 1.29
CA GLY A 350 -4.04 8.13 0.44
C GLY A 350 -5.18 7.71 -0.49
N LEU A 351 -5.13 8.19 -1.73
CA LEU A 351 -6.10 7.91 -2.79
C LEU A 351 -5.62 6.71 -3.60
N ASP A 352 -6.39 5.64 -3.65
CA ASP A 352 -5.95 4.43 -4.33
C ASP A 352 -7.02 3.88 -5.27
N THR A 353 -6.63 3.62 -6.54
CA THR A 353 -7.50 3.15 -7.64
C THR A 353 -8.77 3.98 -7.82
N ILE A 354 -8.59 5.30 -8.01
CA ILE A 354 -9.69 6.26 -8.12
C ILE A 354 -10.19 6.37 -9.56
N PRO A 355 -11.39 5.88 -9.90
CA PRO A 355 -11.95 6.04 -11.22
C PRO A 355 -12.42 7.48 -11.47
N LEU A 356 -11.95 8.08 -12.57
CA LEU A 356 -12.24 9.47 -12.91
C LEU A 356 -12.82 9.58 -14.34
N PRO A 357 -13.60 10.64 -14.64
CA PRO A 357 -14.07 10.89 -15.99
C PRO A 357 -12.90 11.01 -16.98
N GLY A 358 -13.08 10.49 -18.19
CA GLY A 358 -12.04 10.56 -19.22
C GLY A 358 -11.78 11.98 -19.74
N ASP A 359 -12.71 12.90 -19.56
CA ASP A 359 -12.57 14.32 -19.90
C ASP A 359 -12.00 15.19 -18.77
N ILE A 360 -11.56 14.60 -17.66
CA ILE A 360 -10.86 15.32 -16.60
C ILE A 360 -9.62 16.05 -17.17
N SER A 361 -9.45 17.31 -16.80
CA SER A 361 -8.31 18.11 -17.26
C SER A 361 -7.05 17.81 -16.46
N ILE A 362 -5.88 18.18 -17.01
CA ILE A 362 -4.59 18.11 -16.32
C ILE A 362 -4.64 18.94 -15.04
N GLU A 363 -5.17 20.17 -15.11
CA GLU A 363 -5.28 21.07 -13.96
C GLU A 363 -6.20 20.52 -12.85
N GLN A 364 -7.22 19.75 -13.20
CA GLN A 364 -8.07 19.08 -12.20
C GLN A 364 -7.29 17.96 -11.49
N MET A 365 -6.55 17.14 -12.22
CA MET A 365 -5.68 16.11 -11.62
C MET A 365 -4.57 16.72 -10.77
N GLU A 366 -3.95 17.83 -11.21
CA GLU A 366 -2.96 18.56 -10.43
C GLU A 366 -3.52 19.02 -9.07
N ARG A 367 -4.76 19.51 -9.02
CA ARG A 367 -5.40 19.88 -7.75
C ARG A 367 -5.54 18.68 -6.83
N ILE A 368 -5.98 17.52 -7.33
CA ILE A 368 -6.09 16.30 -6.53
C ILE A 368 -4.72 15.87 -5.99
N TYR A 369 -3.68 15.83 -6.84
CA TYR A 369 -2.32 15.51 -6.42
C TYR A 369 -1.77 16.51 -5.40
N SER A 370 -2.08 17.80 -5.58
CA SER A 370 -1.66 18.87 -4.67
C SER A 370 -2.29 18.73 -3.28
N ASP A 371 -3.55 18.31 -3.21
CA ASP A 371 -4.24 18.05 -1.94
C ASP A 371 -3.63 16.84 -1.22
N VAL A 372 -3.31 15.77 -1.94
CA VAL A 372 -2.59 14.61 -1.38
C VAL A 372 -1.21 15.01 -0.86
N ALA A 373 -0.44 15.78 -1.65
CA ALA A 373 0.88 16.25 -1.26
C ALA A 373 0.82 17.18 -0.03
N SER A 374 -0.14 18.12 -0.01
CA SER A 374 -0.36 19.04 1.11
C SER A 374 -0.69 18.30 2.40
N LEU A 375 -1.57 17.29 2.32
CA LEU A 375 -1.95 16.46 3.45
C LEU A 375 -0.77 15.62 3.96
N ALA A 376 0.00 15.01 3.04
CA ALA A 376 1.18 14.21 3.37
C ALA A 376 2.26 15.02 4.08
N VAL A 377 2.60 16.20 3.55
CA VAL A 377 3.57 17.13 4.16
C VAL A 377 3.08 17.63 5.52
N LYS A 378 1.80 18.04 5.62
CA LYS A 378 1.24 18.53 6.89
C LYS A 378 1.36 17.53 8.02
N TRP A 379 1.13 16.26 7.74
CA TRP A 379 1.13 15.20 8.75
C TRP A 379 2.42 14.37 8.78
N ASN A 380 3.40 14.72 7.95
CA ASN A 380 4.66 13.98 7.79
C ASN A 380 4.42 12.47 7.68
N LYS A 381 3.59 12.07 6.73
CA LYS A 381 3.15 10.67 6.57
C LYS A 381 3.14 10.26 5.10
N PRO A 382 3.47 9.00 4.80
CA PRO A 382 3.40 8.49 3.43
C PRO A 382 1.97 8.48 2.92
N LEU A 383 1.75 9.05 1.75
CA LEU A 383 0.51 8.93 0.96
C LEU A 383 0.87 8.66 -0.49
N SER A 384 -0.08 8.12 -1.23
CA SER A 384 0.00 7.99 -2.69
C SER A 384 -1.33 8.35 -3.34
N ALA A 385 -1.31 8.56 -4.65
CA ALA A 385 -2.50 8.70 -5.46
C ALA A 385 -2.35 7.90 -6.76
N ARG A 386 -3.26 6.93 -6.98
CA ARG A 386 -3.49 6.26 -8.26
C ARG A 386 -4.79 6.78 -8.84
N LEU A 387 -4.68 7.73 -9.76
CA LEU A 387 -5.82 8.30 -10.48
C LEU A 387 -6.00 7.54 -11.80
N GLN A 388 -7.22 7.12 -12.08
CA GLN A 388 -7.54 6.29 -13.24
C GLN A 388 -8.62 6.96 -14.11
N PRO A 389 -8.25 7.98 -14.94
CA PRO A 389 -9.16 8.54 -15.93
C PRO A 389 -9.56 7.47 -16.95
N VAL A 390 -10.84 7.40 -17.32
CA VAL A 390 -11.36 6.40 -18.26
C VAL A 390 -11.84 7.09 -19.54
N PRO A 391 -11.01 7.14 -20.61
CA PRO A 391 -11.34 7.83 -21.86
C PRO A 391 -12.70 7.39 -22.44
N GLY A 392 -13.48 8.37 -22.92
CA GLY A 392 -14.81 8.14 -23.46
C GLY A 392 -15.92 7.92 -22.45
N LYS A 393 -15.59 7.82 -21.16
CA LYS A 393 -16.56 7.70 -20.06
C LYS A 393 -16.72 9.03 -19.31
N LYS A 394 -17.91 9.27 -18.78
CA LYS A 394 -18.29 10.47 -18.01
C LYS A 394 -18.77 10.08 -16.62
N ALA A 395 -18.99 11.07 -15.79
CA ALA A 395 -19.67 10.87 -14.50
C ALA A 395 -21.03 10.19 -14.71
N GLY A 396 -21.30 9.14 -13.94
CA GLY A 396 -22.46 8.27 -14.04
C GLY A 396 -22.25 7.01 -14.88
N ASP A 397 -21.23 6.96 -15.74
CA ASP A 397 -20.86 5.73 -16.47
C ASP A 397 -20.15 4.73 -15.54
N THR A 398 -20.09 3.48 -15.97
CA THR A 398 -19.35 2.41 -15.26
C THR A 398 -18.00 2.18 -15.95
N THR A 399 -16.95 1.93 -15.17
CA THR A 399 -15.65 1.48 -15.67
C THR A 399 -15.77 0.11 -16.35
N GLU A 400 -14.82 -0.23 -17.24
CA GLU A 400 -14.84 -1.49 -18.00
C GLU A 400 -13.46 -2.17 -18.03
N TYR A 401 -12.76 -2.12 -16.88
CA TYR A 401 -11.49 -2.83 -16.73
C TYR A 401 -11.67 -4.34 -16.86
N GLN A 402 -10.69 -5.01 -17.44
CA GLN A 402 -10.64 -6.47 -17.54
C GLN A 402 -9.55 -7.07 -16.63
N ASP A 403 -8.95 -6.25 -15.79
CA ASP A 403 -7.96 -6.67 -14.82
C ASP A 403 -8.64 -7.52 -13.73
N PRO A 404 -8.09 -8.70 -13.37
CA PRO A 404 -8.70 -9.57 -12.35
C PRO A 404 -8.65 -8.97 -10.94
N PHE A 405 -7.86 -7.93 -10.72
CA PHE A 405 -7.76 -7.24 -9.43
C PHE A 405 -8.70 -6.03 -9.31
N LEU A 406 -9.36 -5.59 -10.40
CA LEU A 406 -10.19 -4.41 -10.41
C LEU A 406 -11.68 -4.75 -10.51
N PHE A 407 -12.47 -4.24 -9.58
CA PHE A 407 -13.93 -4.27 -9.62
C PHE A 407 -14.47 -3.03 -10.32
N ASN A 408 -15.22 -3.23 -11.38
CA ASN A 408 -15.83 -2.12 -12.10
C ASN A 408 -16.86 -1.40 -11.23
N THR A 409 -16.84 -0.07 -11.29
CA THR A 409 -17.67 0.80 -10.44
C THR A 409 -18.10 2.06 -11.20
N VAL A 410 -19.03 2.82 -10.64
CA VAL A 410 -19.50 4.07 -11.22
C VAL A 410 -18.42 5.14 -11.15
N ILE A 411 -18.26 5.93 -12.20
CA ILE A 411 -17.36 7.07 -12.26
C ILE A 411 -18.08 8.27 -11.65
N HIS A 412 -17.52 8.87 -10.61
CA HIS A 412 -18.04 10.12 -10.04
C HIS A 412 -17.58 11.33 -10.84
N ALA A 413 -18.27 12.47 -10.70
CA ALA A 413 -17.77 13.73 -11.20
C ALA A 413 -16.40 14.03 -10.57
N ALA A 414 -15.51 14.64 -11.36
CA ALA A 414 -14.23 15.13 -10.81
C ALA A 414 -14.51 16.22 -9.75
N PRO A 415 -13.81 16.21 -8.61
CA PRO A 415 -13.95 17.21 -7.57
C PRO A 415 -13.47 18.58 -7.99
#